data_8b046572151ca2fd6fc848630d583ff5
#
_entry.id   8b046572151ca2fd6fc848630d583ff5
#
_cell.length_a   1.000
_cell.length_b   1.000
_cell.length_c   1.000
_cell.angle_alpha   90.00
_cell.angle_beta   90.00
_cell.angle_gamma   90.00
#
_symmetry.space_group_name_H-M   'P 1'
#
loop_
_entity.id
_entity.type
_entity.pdbx_description
1 polymer ?
#
loop_
_entity_poly.entity_id
_entity_poly.type
_entity_poly.pdbx_seq_one_letter_code
_entity_poly.pdbx_strand_id
1 'polypeptide(L)'
;RSTLFPYTTLFRSSIKKEYYQFLKENRYEKVSNGIYIHPEAFEDRNYILSLRYPQAVFSHEEALYYYGWIEREPIRPTLTMYTGFGVGRLNKEGVKVFTVKKEFLNEGKVMGKTFFGNPIPIYDRDRTICDVIRSKNWFEIQNYQYAILSYVKDDNKDLYQLMKYASMFHVKEKVRQTLELLL
;
A
#
# COMPACT_ATOMS: atom_id res chain seq x y z
N ARG A 1 -16.10 7.41 12.76
CA ARG A 1 -15.27 8.40 12.03
C ARG A 1 -13.88 8.37 12.62
N SER A 2 -12.90 7.89 11.85
CA SER A 2 -11.49 7.92 12.22
C SER A 2 -11.01 9.38 12.16
N THR A 3 -10.83 10.04 13.30
CA THR A 3 -10.28 11.38 13.38
C THR A 3 -8.77 11.29 13.58
N LEU A 4 -8.07 10.93 12.51
CA LEU A 4 -6.63 11.17 12.37
C LEU A 4 -6.45 12.58 11.80
N PHE A 5 -5.75 13.44 12.52
CA PHE A 5 -5.37 14.76 12.03
C PHE A 5 -3.94 14.73 11.54
N PRO A 6 -3.69 14.74 10.21
CA PRO A 6 -2.35 14.97 9.69
C PRO A 6 -2.06 16.47 9.77
N TYR A 7 -1.23 16.90 10.70
CA TYR A 7 -0.70 18.26 10.69
C TYR A 7 0.73 18.28 10.18
N THR A 8 0.87 18.73 8.94
CA THR A 8 2.15 19.18 8.40
C THR A 8 2.45 20.59 8.89
N THR A 9 3.51 20.69 9.66
CA THR A 9 4.43 21.81 9.91
C THR A 9 4.17 23.12 9.16
N LEU A 10 3.44 24.07 9.77
CA LEU A 10 3.61 25.51 9.56
C LEU A 10 2.90 26.30 10.69
N PHE A 11 3.15 25.96 11.96
CA PHE A 11 2.62 26.76 13.05
C PHE A 11 3.71 27.63 13.67
N ARG A 12 3.43 28.95 13.81
CA ARG A 12 4.20 29.87 14.65
C ARG A 12 4.26 29.33 16.08
N SER A 13 5.33 29.62 16.83
CA SER A 13 5.64 29.02 18.13
C SER A 13 4.51 29.10 19.18
N SER A 14 3.67 30.15 19.17
CA SER A 14 2.51 30.29 20.06
C SER A 14 1.42 29.24 19.81
N ILE A 15 1.05 29.04 18.55
CA ILE A 15 0.03 28.05 18.14
C ILE A 15 0.48 26.62 18.48
N LYS A 16 1.80 26.37 18.46
CA LYS A 16 2.37 25.07 18.79
C LYS A 16 2.11 24.67 20.25
N LYS A 17 2.18 25.63 21.19
CA LYS A 17 1.91 25.39 22.62
C LYS A 17 0.44 25.07 22.86
N GLU A 18 -0.47 25.85 22.28
CA GLU A 18 -1.91 25.65 22.38
C GLU A 18 -2.35 24.30 21.77
N TYR A 19 -1.76 23.93 20.64
CA TYR A 19 -1.99 22.64 19.99
C TYR A 19 -1.60 21.46 20.90
N TYR A 20 -0.41 21.47 21.50
CA TYR A 20 -0.01 20.41 22.42
C TYR A 20 -0.83 20.38 23.70
N GLN A 21 -1.29 21.53 24.18
CA GLN A 21 -2.21 21.60 25.32
C GLN A 21 -3.56 20.96 24.96
N PHE A 22 -4.14 21.32 23.81
CA PHE A 22 -5.36 20.68 23.31
C PHE A 22 -5.24 19.16 23.19
N LEU A 23 -4.15 18.65 22.62
CA LEU A 23 -3.92 17.21 22.51
C LEU A 23 -3.89 16.54 23.89
N LYS A 24 -3.23 17.17 24.86
CA LYS A 24 -3.12 16.64 26.24
C LYS A 24 -4.47 16.68 26.96
N GLU A 25 -5.19 17.77 26.86
CA GLU A 25 -6.51 17.93 27.50
C GLU A 25 -7.53 16.92 26.96
N ASN A 26 -7.47 16.64 25.65
CA ASN A 26 -8.34 15.66 25.01
C ASN A 26 -7.74 14.25 24.95
N ARG A 27 -6.66 13.98 25.69
CA ARG A 27 -6.03 12.66 25.85
C ARG A 27 -5.61 11.99 24.52
N TYR A 28 -5.26 12.78 23.50
CA TYR A 28 -4.74 12.20 22.25
C TYR A 28 -3.43 11.46 22.47
N GLU A 29 -3.32 10.27 21.91
CA GLU A 29 -2.12 9.44 21.97
C GLU A 29 -1.23 9.69 20.75
N LYS A 30 0.06 9.86 20.99
CA LYS A 30 1.04 10.04 19.91
C LYS A 30 1.43 8.69 19.33
N VAL A 31 1.03 8.41 18.09
CA VAL A 31 1.38 7.16 17.38
C VAL A 31 2.62 7.32 16.49
N SER A 32 2.93 8.53 16.05
CA SER A 32 4.16 8.85 15.30
C SER A 32 4.47 10.37 15.37
N ASN A 33 5.59 10.79 14.75
CA ASN A 33 5.90 12.21 14.68
C ASN A 33 4.83 12.98 13.91
N GLY A 34 4.15 13.91 14.60
CA GLY A 34 3.06 14.71 14.02
C GLY A 34 1.76 13.98 13.81
N ILE A 35 1.63 12.71 14.22
CA ILE A 35 0.42 11.90 14.08
C ILE A 35 -0.07 11.52 15.47
N TYR A 36 -1.32 11.88 15.76
CA TYR A 36 -1.99 11.62 17.03
C TYR A 36 -3.33 10.95 16.76
N ILE A 37 -3.71 10.02 17.63
CA ILE A 37 -4.98 9.30 17.57
C ILE A 37 -5.86 9.72 18.76
N HIS A 38 -7.16 9.90 18.50
CA HIS A 38 -8.14 10.09 19.58
C HIS A 38 -8.28 8.80 20.38
N PRO A 39 -8.40 8.85 21.73
CA PRO A 39 -8.47 7.64 22.57
C PRO A 39 -9.63 6.70 22.23
N GLU A 40 -10.71 7.21 21.63
CA GLU A 40 -11.85 6.42 21.19
C GLU A 40 -11.78 5.97 19.72
N ALA A 41 -10.72 6.36 19.00
CA ALA A 41 -10.57 5.99 17.59
C ALA A 41 -9.79 4.68 17.45
N PHE A 42 -10.17 3.86 16.48
CA PHE A 42 -9.39 2.67 16.12
C PHE A 42 -8.11 3.07 15.37
N GLU A 43 -7.01 2.38 15.69
CA GLU A 43 -5.74 2.57 15.02
C GLU A 43 -5.80 1.99 13.59
N ASP A 44 -5.79 2.86 12.59
CA ASP A 44 -5.65 2.47 11.19
C ASP A 44 -4.17 2.41 10.82
N ARG A 45 -3.57 1.26 11.02
CA ARG A 45 -2.14 1.01 10.79
C ARG A 45 -1.70 1.41 9.38
N ASN A 46 -2.47 1.06 8.38
CA ASN A 46 -2.11 1.31 6.98
C ASN A 46 -2.22 2.78 6.63
N TYR A 47 -3.23 3.47 7.14
CA TYR A 47 -3.31 4.92 6.99
C TYR A 47 -2.15 5.64 7.70
N ILE A 48 -1.80 5.26 8.92
CA ILE A 48 -0.65 5.80 9.65
C ILE A 48 0.64 5.56 8.87
N LEU A 49 0.84 4.38 8.29
CA LEU A 49 1.98 4.09 7.42
C LEU A 49 2.02 5.02 6.20
N SER A 50 0.88 5.25 5.54
CA SER A 50 0.80 6.14 4.37
C SER A 50 1.17 7.59 4.71
N LEU A 51 0.76 8.07 5.89
CA LEU A 51 1.11 9.41 6.37
C LEU A 51 2.60 9.54 6.72
N ARG A 52 3.19 8.49 7.28
CA ARG A 52 4.62 8.47 7.66
C ARG A 52 5.53 8.31 6.44
N TYR A 53 5.08 7.62 5.42
CA TYR A 53 5.82 7.31 4.20
C TYR A 53 5.00 7.68 2.95
N PRO A 54 4.79 8.97 2.69
CA PRO A 54 3.87 9.44 1.63
C PRO A 54 4.31 9.06 0.21
N GLN A 55 5.55 8.57 0.05
CA GLN A 55 6.08 8.06 -1.21
C GLN A 55 5.84 6.56 -1.39
N ALA A 56 5.45 5.85 -0.32
CA ALA A 56 5.18 4.43 -0.39
C ALA A 56 3.85 4.15 -1.10
N VAL A 57 3.79 3.04 -1.82
CA VAL A 57 2.55 2.55 -2.45
C VAL A 57 2.26 1.16 -1.92
N PHE A 58 1.06 0.94 -1.40
CA PHE A 58 0.60 -0.39 -0.99
C PHE A 58 0.55 -1.32 -2.21
N SER A 59 1.08 -2.53 -2.06
CA SER A 59 1.34 -3.40 -3.20
C SER A 59 1.34 -4.88 -2.80
N HIS A 60 1.47 -5.76 -3.78
CA HIS A 60 1.63 -7.21 -3.57
C HIS A 60 0.52 -7.76 -2.67
N GLU A 61 0.85 -8.47 -1.58
CA GLU A 61 -0.13 -9.11 -0.68
C GLU A 61 -1.12 -8.11 -0.09
N GLU A 62 -0.67 -6.91 0.26
CA GLU A 62 -1.57 -5.88 0.78
C GLU A 62 -2.59 -5.44 -0.27
N ALA A 63 -2.15 -5.19 -1.51
CA ALA A 63 -3.05 -4.84 -2.60
C ALA A 63 -4.01 -5.98 -2.93
N LEU A 64 -3.54 -7.24 -2.93
CA LEU A 64 -4.40 -8.41 -3.12
C LEU A 64 -5.51 -8.49 -2.09
N TYR A 65 -5.18 -8.21 -0.83
CA TYR A 65 -6.16 -8.21 0.25
C TYR A 65 -7.21 -7.11 0.08
N TYR A 66 -6.79 -5.87 -0.26
CA TYR A 66 -7.72 -4.77 -0.53
C TYR A 66 -8.62 -5.01 -1.75
N TYR A 67 -8.17 -5.79 -2.74
CA TYR A 67 -9.02 -6.20 -3.87
C TYR A 67 -9.87 -7.44 -3.57
N GLY A 68 -9.75 -8.03 -2.37
CA GLY A 68 -10.46 -9.26 -2.01
C GLY A 68 -9.97 -10.50 -2.76
N TRP A 69 -8.74 -10.48 -3.28
CA TRP A 69 -8.14 -11.60 -4.02
C TRP A 69 -7.37 -12.58 -3.13
N ILE A 70 -7.20 -12.26 -1.86
CA ILE A 70 -6.80 -13.17 -0.78
C ILE A 70 -7.68 -12.93 0.43
N GLU A 71 -7.95 -13.99 1.19
CA GLU A 71 -8.90 -13.94 2.32
C GLU A 71 -8.27 -13.40 3.59
N ARG A 72 -6.98 -13.62 3.77
CA ARG A 72 -6.28 -13.26 5.02
C ARG A 72 -5.51 -11.95 4.86
N GLU A 73 -5.70 -11.08 5.85
CA GLU A 73 -4.88 -9.89 5.97
C GLU A 73 -3.40 -10.28 6.12
N PRO A 74 -2.49 -9.65 5.36
CA PRO A 74 -1.07 -9.90 5.50
C PRO A 74 -0.56 -9.58 6.92
N ILE A 75 0.17 -10.51 7.53
CA ILE A 75 0.79 -10.29 8.85
C ILE A 75 1.72 -9.07 8.84
N ARG A 76 2.37 -8.86 7.70
CA ARG A 76 3.29 -7.74 7.46
C ARG A 76 2.76 -6.92 6.29
N PRO A 77 2.46 -5.62 6.48
CA PRO A 77 2.09 -4.75 5.36
C PRO A 77 3.13 -4.80 4.27
N THR A 78 2.68 -4.83 3.02
CA THR A 78 3.58 -4.83 1.86
C THR A 78 3.49 -3.52 1.10
N LEU A 79 4.66 -2.89 0.93
CA LEU A 79 4.81 -1.60 0.26
C LEU A 79 5.82 -1.68 -0.86
N THR A 80 5.66 -0.85 -1.86
CA THR A 80 6.70 -0.58 -2.87
C THR A 80 7.26 0.83 -2.70
N MET A 81 8.60 0.91 -2.75
CA MET A 81 9.37 2.15 -2.70
C MET A 81 10.29 2.24 -3.92
N TYR A 82 10.90 3.40 -4.15
CA TYR A 82 11.92 3.50 -5.19
C TYR A 82 13.27 2.95 -4.72
N THR A 83 14.01 2.36 -5.64
CA THR A 83 15.38 1.88 -5.39
C THR A 83 16.27 3.04 -4.92
N GLY A 84 16.98 2.83 -3.81
CA GLY A 84 17.77 3.88 -3.15
C GLY A 84 17.07 4.54 -1.95
N PHE A 85 15.78 4.27 -1.72
CA PHE A 85 15.14 4.65 -0.46
C PHE A 85 15.66 3.77 0.69
N GLY A 86 16.00 4.40 1.82
CA GLY A 86 16.50 3.66 2.99
C GLY A 86 15.42 2.83 3.68
N VAL A 87 15.18 1.61 3.21
CA VAL A 87 14.11 0.71 3.69
C VAL A 87 14.35 0.09 5.07
N GLY A 88 15.54 0.27 5.65
CA GLY A 88 15.92 -0.39 6.90
C GLY A 88 15.00 -0.09 8.08
N ARG A 89 14.44 1.12 8.16
CA ARG A 89 13.48 1.48 9.19
C ARG A 89 12.14 0.77 9.01
N LEU A 90 11.61 0.74 7.79
CA LEU A 90 10.38 0.03 7.45
C LEU A 90 10.50 -1.47 7.77
N ASN A 91 11.63 -2.09 7.42
CA ASN A 91 11.87 -3.49 7.72
C ASN A 91 11.90 -3.78 9.23
N LYS A 92 12.51 -2.89 10.04
CA LYS A 92 12.52 -2.99 11.51
C LYS A 92 11.12 -2.82 12.11
N GLU A 93 10.25 -2.07 11.47
CA GLU A 93 8.84 -1.89 11.85
C GLU A 93 7.94 -3.04 11.38
N GLY A 94 8.52 -4.09 10.80
CA GLY A 94 7.79 -5.27 10.35
C GLY A 94 7.08 -5.10 9.01
N VAL A 95 7.44 -4.07 8.22
CA VAL A 95 6.90 -3.86 6.87
C VAL A 95 7.76 -4.60 5.85
N LYS A 96 7.14 -5.30 4.91
CA LYS A 96 7.81 -5.93 3.76
C LYS A 96 7.88 -4.92 2.62
N VAL A 97 9.09 -4.60 2.16
CA VAL A 97 9.29 -3.56 1.15
C VAL A 97 9.85 -4.16 -0.15
N PHE A 98 9.15 -3.90 -1.24
CA PHE A 98 9.63 -4.12 -2.60
C PHE A 98 10.18 -2.82 -3.16
N THR A 99 11.08 -2.92 -4.13
CA THR A 99 11.66 -1.74 -4.75
C THR A 99 11.54 -1.76 -6.27
N VAL A 100 11.32 -0.58 -6.83
CA VAL A 100 11.31 -0.35 -8.28
C VAL A 100 12.14 0.88 -8.61
N LYS A 101 12.51 1.07 -9.88
CA LYS A 101 13.11 2.33 -10.33
C LYS A 101 12.16 3.49 -10.03
N LYS A 102 12.72 4.65 -9.68
CA LYS A 102 11.94 5.84 -9.28
C LYS A 102 10.91 6.25 -10.33
N GLU A 103 11.26 6.13 -11.60
CA GLU A 103 10.40 6.43 -12.75
C GLU A 103 9.14 5.55 -12.82
N PHE A 104 9.20 4.33 -12.28
CA PHE A 104 8.09 3.35 -12.30
C PHE A 104 7.25 3.32 -11.02
N LEU A 105 7.64 4.11 -10.00
CA LEU A 105 6.96 4.06 -8.70
C LEU A 105 5.50 4.53 -8.78
N ASN A 106 5.23 5.53 -9.59
CA ASN A 106 3.90 6.11 -9.72
C ASN A 106 3.05 5.46 -10.82
N GLU A 107 3.62 4.57 -11.62
CA GLU A 107 2.89 3.87 -12.67
C GLU A 107 1.89 2.89 -12.05
N GLY A 108 0.62 3.06 -12.35
CA GLY A 108 -0.47 2.28 -11.77
C GLY A 108 -0.85 2.65 -10.33
N LYS A 109 -0.33 3.77 -9.80
CA LYS A 109 -0.73 4.24 -8.48
C LYS A 109 -2.11 4.90 -8.54
N VAL A 110 -3.01 4.42 -7.69
CA VAL A 110 -4.37 4.95 -7.50
C VAL A 110 -4.62 5.22 -6.01
N MET A 111 -5.71 5.91 -5.71
CA MET A 111 -6.15 6.09 -4.33
C MET A 111 -7.19 5.03 -3.99
N GLY A 112 -6.81 4.12 -3.10
CA GLY A 112 -7.71 3.19 -2.44
C GLY A 112 -8.21 3.74 -1.10
N LYS A 113 -8.95 2.90 -0.36
CA LYS A 113 -9.42 3.21 0.98
C LYS A 113 -9.14 2.05 1.91
N THR A 114 -8.72 2.35 3.14
CA THR A 114 -8.65 1.34 4.19
C THR A 114 -10.06 0.87 4.59
N PHE A 115 -10.15 -0.19 5.41
CA PHE A 115 -11.43 -0.65 5.96
C PHE A 115 -12.12 0.42 6.84
N PHE A 116 -11.37 1.38 7.35
CA PHE A 116 -11.87 2.54 8.09
C PHE A 116 -12.27 3.72 7.18
N GLY A 117 -12.11 3.57 5.85
CA GLY A 117 -12.46 4.59 4.85
C GLY A 117 -11.39 5.65 4.59
N ASN A 118 -10.21 5.54 5.20
CA ASN A 118 -9.12 6.48 5.00
C ASN A 118 -8.42 6.26 3.66
N PRO A 119 -8.02 7.33 2.94
CA PRO A 119 -7.37 7.21 1.64
C PRO A 119 -5.93 6.71 1.79
N ILE A 120 -5.55 5.72 0.99
CA ILE A 120 -4.19 5.21 0.90
C ILE A 120 -3.75 5.08 -0.56
N PRO A 121 -2.47 5.34 -0.90
CA PRO A 121 -1.93 5.06 -2.21
C PRO A 121 -1.74 3.54 -2.39
N ILE A 122 -2.34 2.98 -3.42
CA ILE A 122 -2.27 1.55 -3.73
C ILE A 122 -2.04 1.37 -5.23
N TYR A 123 -1.45 0.27 -5.67
CA TYR A 123 -1.41 -0.04 -7.10
C TYR A 123 -2.76 -0.54 -7.60
N ASP A 124 -3.10 -0.17 -8.85
CA ASP A 124 -4.28 -0.68 -9.53
C ASP A 124 -4.23 -2.22 -9.73
N ARG A 125 -5.33 -2.78 -10.18
CA ARG A 125 -5.48 -4.23 -10.35
C ARG A 125 -4.45 -4.82 -11.30
N ASP A 126 -4.28 -4.20 -12.45
CA ASP A 126 -3.42 -4.69 -13.51
C ASP A 126 -1.95 -4.58 -13.13
N ARG A 127 -1.56 -3.48 -12.48
CA ARG A 127 -0.23 -3.33 -11.92
C ARG A 127 0.03 -4.33 -10.79
N THR A 128 -0.94 -4.54 -9.93
CA THR A 128 -0.84 -5.48 -8.80
C THR A 128 -0.58 -6.88 -9.31
N ILE A 129 -1.36 -7.37 -10.29
CA ILE A 129 -1.15 -8.73 -10.82
C ILE A 129 0.17 -8.85 -11.60
N CYS A 130 0.60 -7.81 -12.30
CA CYS A 130 1.91 -7.76 -12.93
C CYS A 130 3.03 -7.93 -11.90
N ASP A 131 2.96 -7.23 -10.77
CA ASP A 131 3.94 -7.32 -9.68
C ASP A 131 3.91 -8.68 -9.00
N VAL A 132 2.73 -9.30 -8.82
CA VAL A 132 2.57 -10.66 -8.29
C VAL A 132 3.25 -11.69 -9.20
N ILE A 133 3.00 -11.64 -10.50
CA ILE A 133 3.62 -12.55 -11.46
C ILE A 133 5.14 -12.37 -11.52
N ARG A 134 5.61 -11.12 -11.47
CA ARG A 134 7.03 -10.78 -11.42
C ARG A 134 7.72 -11.33 -10.18
N SER A 135 7.02 -11.28 -9.05
CA SER A 135 7.54 -11.62 -7.72
C SER A 135 7.04 -12.98 -7.22
N LYS A 136 6.66 -13.91 -8.10
CA LYS A 136 6.05 -15.23 -7.79
C LYS A 136 6.73 -15.94 -6.61
N ASN A 137 8.04 -15.95 -6.55
CA ASN A 137 8.81 -16.67 -5.52
C ASN A 137 8.65 -16.09 -4.10
N TRP A 138 8.04 -14.92 -3.96
CA TRP A 138 7.78 -14.27 -2.68
C TRP A 138 6.39 -14.59 -2.09
N PHE A 139 5.58 -15.32 -2.86
CA PHE A 139 4.23 -15.70 -2.48
C PHE A 139 4.14 -17.17 -2.10
N GLU A 140 3.29 -17.47 -1.14
CA GLU A 140 2.80 -18.82 -0.97
C GLU A 140 2.05 -19.26 -2.24
N ILE A 141 2.21 -20.51 -2.64
CA ILE A 141 1.66 -21.00 -3.89
C ILE A 141 0.13 -20.83 -3.96
N GLN A 142 -0.55 -21.01 -2.85
CA GLN A 142 -2.00 -20.85 -2.76
C GLN A 142 -2.43 -19.41 -3.01
N ASN A 143 -1.81 -18.44 -2.31
CA ASN A 143 -2.10 -17.01 -2.47
C ASN A 143 -1.81 -16.55 -3.90
N TYR A 144 -0.72 -17.04 -4.50
CA TYR A 144 -0.40 -16.76 -5.89
C TYR A 144 -1.50 -17.26 -6.83
N GLN A 145 -1.95 -18.52 -6.66
CA GLN A 145 -3.00 -19.11 -7.49
C GLN A 145 -4.34 -18.37 -7.31
N TYR A 146 -4.74 -18.06 -6.08
CA TYR A 146 -5.95 -17.30 -5.81
C TYR A 146 -5.90 -15.91 -6.45
N ALA A 147 -4.78 -15.20 -6.36
CA ALA A 147 -4.61 -13.90 -6.99
C ALA A 147 -4.81 -13.94 -8.50
N ILE A 148 -4.19 -14.94 -9.19
CA ILE A 148 -4.33 -15.10 -10.63
C ILE A 148 -5.78 -15.43 -11.03
N LEU A 149 -6.40 -16.39 -10.35
CA LEU A 149 -7.77 -16.79 -10.63
C LEU A 149 -8.78 -15.67 -10.36
N SER A 150 -8.58 -14.91 -9.29
CA SER A 150 -9.42 -13.76 -8.94
C SER A 150 -9.29 -12.63 -9.97
N TYR A 151 -8.07 -12.36 -10.42
CA TYR A 151 -7.86 -11.39 -11.51
C TYR A 151 -8.54 -11.79 -12.81
N VAL A 152 -8.41 -13.04 -13.22
CA VAL A 152 -9.06 -13.54 -14.45
C VAL A 152 -10.58 -13.35 -14.40
N LYS A 153 -11.19 -13.52 -13.23
CA LYS A 153 -12.63 -13.35 -12.99
C LYS A 153 -13.06 -11.89 -12.75
N ASP A 154 -12.12 -10.98 -12.54
CA ASP A 154 -12.45 -9.58 -12.25
C ASP A 154 -12.92 -8.88 -13.52
N ASP A 155 -14.14 -8.34 -13.51
CA ASP A 155 -14.73 -7.63 -14.65
C ASP A 155 -14.04 -6.26 -14.91
N ASN A 156 -13.29 -5.75 -13.93
CA ASN A 156 -12.57 -4.48 -14.04
C ASN A 156 -11.11 -4.66 -14.50
N LYS A 157 -10.71 -5.86 -14.94
CA LYS A 157 -9.37 -6.07 -15.50
C LYS A 157 -9.20 -5.37 -16.83
N ASP A 158 -8.02 -4.84 -17.08
CA ASP A 158 -7.61 -4.28 -18.38
C ASP A 158 -6.35 -5.01 -18.87
N LEU A 159 -6.55 -5.99 -19.76
CA LEU A 159 -5.44 -6.79 -20.32
C LEU A 159 -4.46 -5.93 -21.13
N TYR A 160 -4.92 -4.86 -21.75
CA TYR A 160 -4.03 -3.94 -22.48
C TYR A 160 -3.11 -3.21 -21.49
N GLN A 161 -3.66 -2.70 -20.40
CA GLN A 161 -2.91 -2.03 -19.35
C GLN A 161 -1.95 -2.99 -18.65
N LEU A 162 -2.38 -4.23 -18.36
CA LEU A 162 -1.53 -5.28 -17.83
C LEU A 162 -0.32 -5.53 -18.74
N MET A 163 -0.54 -5.68 -20.05
CA MET A 163 0.54 -5.94 -21.01
C MET A 163 1.48 -4.74 -21.17
N LYS A 164 1.00 -3.52 -20.94
CA LYS A 164 1.83 -2.30 -20.88
C LYS A 164 2.76 -2.36 -19.67
N TYR A 165 2.25 -2.70 -18.47
CA TYR A 165 3.08 -2.90 -17.28
C TYR A 165 4.06 -4.06 -17.46
N ALA A 166 3.61 -5.18 -18.03
CA ALA A 166 4.46 -6.34 -18.30
C ALA A 166 5.63 -6.01 -19.25
N SER A 167 5.40 -5.14 -20.23
CA SER A 167 6.46 -4.63 -21.12
C SER A 167 7.44 -3.74 -20.36
N MET A 168 6.95 -2.82 -19.56
CA MET A 168 7.73 -1.90 -18.74
C MET A 168 8.67 -2.63 -17.78
N PHE A 169 8.20 -3.73 -17.18
CA PHE A 169 8.96 -4.54 -16.24
C PHE A 169 9.70 -5.74 -16.88
N HIS A 170 9.71 -5.84 -18.20
CA HIS A 170 10.36 -6.93 -18.94
C HIS A 170 9.88 -8.34 -18.55
N VAL A 171 8.58 -8.48 -18.23
CA VAL A 171 7.95 -9.76 -17.83
C VAL A 171 6.79 -10.17 -18.73
N LYS A 172 6.71 -9.60 -19.93
CA LYS A 172 5.62 -9.80 -20.89
C LYS A 172 5.36 -11.27 -21.18
N GLU A 173 6.41 -12.02 -21.46
CA GLU A 173 6.29 -13.44 -21.77
C GLU A 173 5.80 -14.23 -20.55
N LYS A 174 6.30 -13.91 -19.35
CA LYS A 174 5.89 -14.55 -18.11
C LYS A 174 4.41 -14.30 -17.78
N VAL A 175 3.93 -13.07 -18.02
CA VAL A 175 2.52 -12.72 -17.85
C VAL A 175 1.66 -13.48 -18.86
N ARG A 176 2.07 -13.53 -20.14
CA ARG A 176 1.37 -14.25 -21.18
C ARG A 176 1.23 -15.71 -20.83
N GLN A 177 2.33 -16.42 -20.55
CA GLN A 177 2.32 -17.84 -20.17
C GLN A 177 1.47 -18.13 -18.92
N THR A 178 1.44 -17.21 -17.97
CA THR A 178 0.63 -17.40 -16.75
C THR A 178 -0.86 -17.31 -17.03
N LEU A 179 -1.29 -16.45 -17.95
CA LEU A 179 -2.71 -16.18 -18.22
C LEU A 179 -3.26 -16.97 -19.41
N GLU A 180 -2.42 -17.35 -20.38
CA GLU A 180 -2.84 -18.04 -21.61
C GLU A 180 -3.58 -19.37 -21.37
N LEU A 181 -3.32 -20.00 -20.23
CA LEU A 181 -4.00 -21.25 -19.83
C LEU A 181 -5.33 -21.00 -19.09
N LEU A 182 -5.64 -19.73 -18.76
CA LEU A 182 -6.78 -19.37 -17.90
C LEU A 182 -7.78 -18.43 -18.60
N LEU A 183 -7.39 -17.84 -19.72
CA LEU A 183 -8.19 -16.96 -20.57
C LEU A 183 -8.64 -17.70 -21.83
#